data_0343a60d9582964beaf4ec4d930df784
#
_entry.id   0343a60d9582964beaf4ec4d930df784
#
_cell.length_a   1.000
_cell.length_b   1.000
_cell.length_c   1.000
_cell.angle_alpha   90.00
_cell.angle_beta   90.00
_cell.angle_gamma   90.00
#
_symmetry.space_group_name_H-M   'P 1'
#
loop_
_entity.id
_entity.type
_entity.pdbx_description
1 polymer ?
#
loop_
_entity_poly.entity_id
_entity_poly.type
_entity_poly.pdbx_seq_one_letter_code
_entity_poly.pdbx_strand_id
1 'polypeptide(L)'
;VTRSRGWGLPLVVLLLAVAGGAAYLLVGPDDSDDPFASYCDAVVDHREDIGAARSAGAETGLLRALPAFEELADEAPEDIRDEWRIVVDRVSDLRDALDDAGVDPASYDPEKPPEGLSADQRKAIRTAAVRLGAEDTAAALSGVEQQARDVCKTPLSL
;
A
#
# COMPACT_ATOMS: atom_id res chain seq x y z
N VAL A 1 -31.21 27.46 -65.50
CA VAL A 1 -30.65 27.93 -64.21
C VAL A 1 -30.82 26.84 -63.22
N THR A 2 -29.79 25.96 -63.07
CA THR A 2 -29.78 24.83 -62.11
C THR A 2 -28.95 25.21 -60.90
N ARG A 3 -29.60 25.31 -59.77
CA ARG A 3 -29.02 25.65 -58.47
C ARG A 3 -28.68 24.34 -57.76
N SER A 4 -27.41 23.87 -57.83
CA SER A 4 -26.91 22.77 -57.04
C SER A 4 -26.64 23.28 -55.60
N ARG A 5 -27.51 22.92 -54.70
CA ARG A 5 -27.39 23.20 -53.28
C ARG A 5 -26.43 22.19 -52.64
N GLY A 6 -25.34 22.67 -52.10
CA GLY A 6 -24.28 21.90 -51.47
C GLY A 6 -24.76 21.15 -50.21
N TRP A 7 -25.01 19.87 -50.35
CA TRP A 7 -25.37 18.95 -49.25
C TRP A 7 -24.15 18.17 -48.71
N GLY A 8 -22.96 18.53 -49.17
CA GLY A 8 -21.72 17.86 -48.76
C GLY A 8 -21.12 18.32 -47.41
N LEU A 9 -21.38 19.56 -47.01
CA LEU A 9 -20.76 20.12 -45.78
C LEU A 9 -21.24 19.49 -44.46
N PRO A 10 -22.56 19.21 -44.24
CA PRO A 10 -23.00 18.63 -42.96
C PRO A 10 -22.55 17.17 -42.77
N LEU A 11 -22.35 16.43 -43.87
CA LEU A 11 -21.94 15.03 -43.80
C LEU A 11 -20.45 14.88 -43.44
N VAL A 12 -19.60 15.79 -43.94
CA VAL A 12 -18.18 15.82 -43.61
C VAL A 12 -17.95 16.22 -42.14
N VAL A 13 -18.73 17.20 -41.65
CA VAL A 13 -18.67 17.63 -40.24
C VAL A 13 -19.13 16.51 -39.28
N LEU A 14 -20.16 15.76 -39.67
CA LEU A 14 -20.66 14.62 -38.87
C LEU A 14 -19.63 13.49 -38.81
N LEU A 15 -18.97 13.17 -39.92
CA LEU A 15 -17.93 12.14 -39.98
C LEU A 15 -16.69 12.50 -39.17
N LEU A 16 -16.31 13.76 -39.16
CA LEU A 16 -15.18 14.25 -38.34
C LEU A 16 -15.51 14.23 -36.85
N ALA A 17 -16.78 14.54 -36.48
CA ALA A 17 -17.20 14.45 -35.07
C ALA A 17 -17.27 12.99 -34.57
N VAL A 18 -17.68 12.04 -35.41
CA VAL A 18 -17.71 10.62 -35.05
C VAL A 18 -16.28 10.05 -34.97
N ALA A 19 -15.40 10.42 -35.92
CA ALA A 19 -14.00 9.97 -35.88
C ALA A 19 -13.24 10.55 -34.68
N GLY A 20 -13.47 11.82 -34.32
CA GLY A 20 -12.91 12.46 -33.16
C GLY A 20 -13.42 11.87 -31.83
N GLY A 21 -14.72 11.59 -31.76
CA GLY A 21 -15.34 10.96 -30.60
C GLY A 21 -14.89 9.51 -30.38
N ALA A 22 -14.73 8.74 -31.45
CA ALA A 22 -14.23 7.37 -31.37
C ALA A 22 -12.73 7.30 -30.97
N ALA A 23 -11.92 8.25 -31.47
CA ALA A 23 -10.52 8.34 -31.04
C ALA A 23 -10.39 8.72 -29.56
N TYR A 24 -11.25 9.62 -29.06
CA TYR A 24 -11.27 10.00 -27.64
C TYR A 24 -11.71 8.86 -26.70
N LEU A 25 -12.58 7.96 -27.19
CA LEU A 25 -13.01 6.77 -26.42
C LEU A 25 -12.02 5.59 -26.49
N LEU A 26 -11.08 5.61 -27.45
CA LEU A 26 -10.07 4.57 -27.61
C LEU A 26 -8.71 4.96 -26.99
N VAL A 27 -8.46 6.25 -26.81
CA VAL A 27 -7.36 6.78 -26.00
C VAL A 27 -7.97 7.12 -24.64
N GLY A 28 -8.06 6.12 -23.76
CA GLY A 28 -8.30 6.38 -22.34
C GLY A 28 -7.27 7.39 -21.82
N PRO A 29 -7.52 8.09 -20.72
CA PRO A 29 -6.47 8.87 -20.09
C PRO A 29 -5.25 7.93 -19.93
N ASP A 30 -4.09 8.36 -20.43
CA ASP A 30 -2.85 7.62 -20.20
C ASP A 30 -2.66 7.54 -18.69
N ASP A 31 -2.82 6.35 -18.08
CA ASP A 31 -2.53 6.08 -16.67
C ASP A 31 -1.05 6.36 -16.32
N SER A 32 -0.23 6.68 -17.32
CA SER A 32 1.18 7.07 -17.18
C SER A 32 1.42 8.43 -16.53
N ASP A 33 0.37 9.26 -16.34
CA ASP A 33 0.44 10.57 -15.68
C ASP A 33 -0.15 10.54 -14.25
N ASP A 34 -0.64 9.41 -13.75
CA ASP A 34 -1.10 9.29 -12.36
C ASP A 34 0.11 9.15 -11.42
N PRO A 35 0.40 10.16 -10.56
CA PRO A 35 1.53 10.11 -9.64
C PRO A 35 1.41 9.01 -8.56
N PHE A 36 0.26 8.37 -8.45
CA PHE A 36 -0.02 7.31 -7.49
C PHE A 36 -0.06 5.91 -8.12
N ALA A 37 0.10 5.79 -9.45
CA ALA A 37 -0.11 4.54 -10.16
C ALA A 37 0.74 3.39 -9.60
N SER A 38 2.06 3.56 -9.46
CA SER A 38 2.96 2.52 -8.94
C SER A 38 2.62 2.12 -7.51
N TYR A 39 2.31 3.10 -6.65
CA TYR A 39 1.89 2.82 -5.27
C TYR A 39 0.56 2.06 -5.23
N CYS A 40 -0.41 2.44 -6.04
CA CYS A 40 -1.70 1.77 -6.06
C CYS A 40 -1.62 0.36 -6.65
N ASP A 41 -0.76 0.12 -7.62
CA ASP A 41 -0.46 -1.21 -8.14
C ASP A 41 0.15 -2.09 -7.03
N ALA A 42 1.14 -1.58 -6.29
CA ALA A 42 1.73 -2.28 -5.15
C ALA A 42 0.69 -2.58 -4.05
N VAL A 43 -0.23 -1.64 -3.75
CA VAL A 43 -1.34 -1.88 -2.80
C VAL A 43 -2.23 -3.03 -3.27
N VAL A 44 -2.58 -3.08 -4.56
CA VAL A 44 -3.40 -4.16 -5.13
C VAL A 44 -2.68 -5.50 -5.06
N ASP A 45 -1.39 -5.53 -5.37
CA ASP A 45 -0.58 -6.74 -5.40
C ASP A 45 -0.40 -7.36 -4.00
N HIS A 46 -0.19 -6.53 -2.98
CA HIS A 46 0.13 -6.99 -1.63
C HIS A 46 -1.08 -7.16 -0.68
N ARG A 47 -2.27 -6.66 -1.02
CA ARG A 47 -3.42 -6.66 -0.09
C ARG A 47 -3.86 -8.05 0.37
N GLU A 48 -3.71 -9.09 -0.46
CA GLU A 48 -4.05 -10.47 -0.09
C GLU A 48 -3.03 -11.03 0.92
N ASP A 49 -1.74 -10.80 0.69
CA ASP A 49 -0.66 -11.23 1.57
C ASP A 49 -0.72 -10.53 2.93
N ILE A 50 -1.01 -9.22 2.94
CA ILE A 50 -1.22 -8.44 4.16
C ILE A 50 -2.44 -8.95 4.92
N GLY A 51 -3.55 -9.25 4.22
CA GLY A 51 -4.75 -9.83 4.82
C GLY A 51 -4.49 -11.20 5.44
N ALA A 52 -3.78 -12.08 4.73
CA ALA A 52 -3.38 -13.39 5.23
C ALA A 52 -2.44 -13.26 6.44
N ALA A 53 -1.47 -12.33 6.41
CA ALA A 53 -0.57 -12.08 7.52
C ALA A 53 -1.32 -11.63 8.78
N ARG A 54 -2.29 -10.73 8.67
CA ARG A 54 -3.11 -10.24 9.80
C ARG A 54 -3.87 -11.35 10.54
N SER A 55 -4.20 -12.44 9.87
CA SER A 55 -4.85 -13.60 10.49
C SER A 55 -3.96 -14.33 11.52
N ALA A 56 -2.65 -14.09 11.53
CA ALA A 56 -1.70 -14.68 12.45
C ALA A 56 -1.62 -14.00 13.84
N GLY A 57 -2.38 -12.92 14.06
CA GLY A 57 -2.36 -12.12 15.28
C GLY A 57 -1.75 -10.73 15.04
N ALA A 58 -1.85 -9.85 16.04
CA ALA A 58 -1.48 -8.44 15.87
C ALA A 58 0.01 -8.28 15.54
N GLU A 59 0.91 -8.66 16.45
CA GLU A 59 2.36 -8.50 16.29
C GLU A 59 2.92 -9.44 15.24
N THR A 60 2.55 -10.73 15.30
CA THR A 60 3.00 -11.74 14.32
C THR A 60 2.51 -11.42 12.92
N GLY A 61 1.30 -10.87 12.79
CA GLY A 61 0.75 -10.42 11.50
C GLY A 61 1.56 -9.28 10.90
N LEU A 62 1.93 -8.27 11.69
CA LEU A 62 2.77 -7.17 11.22
C LEU A 62 4.18 -7.64 10.84
N LEU A 63 4.79 -8.53 11.62
CA LEU A 63 6.09 -9.12 11.29
C LEU A 63 6.06 -9.89 9.96
N ARG A 64 4.99 -10.63 9.69
CA ARG A 64 4.81 -11.37 8.42
C ARG A 64 4.52 -10.44 7.24
N ALA A 65 3.85 -9.33 7.48
CA ALA A 65 3.54 -8.35 6.45
C ALA A 65 4.72 -7.40 6.13
N LEU A 66 5.79 -7.42 6.93
CA LEU A 66 6.89 -6.47 6.80
C LEU A 66 7.50 -6.40 5.39
N PRO A 67 7.76 -7.50 4.66
CA PRO A 67 8.27 -7.39 3.29
C PRO A 67 7.35 -6.60 2.36
N ALA A 68 6.02 -6.81 2.46
CA ALA A 68 5.05 -6.05 1.70
C ALA A 68 5.02 -4.58 2.13
N PHE A 69 5.18 -4.28 3.42
CA PHE A 69 5.26 -2.89 3.91
C PHE A 69 6.52 -2.17 3.42
N GLU A 70 7.66 -2.86 3.33
CA GLU A 70 8.90 -2.31 2.78
C GLU A 70 8.71 -1.92 1.30
N GLU A 71 8.10 -2.77 0.48
CA GLU A 71 7.81 -2.48 -0.93
C GLU A 71 6.80 -1.34 -1.08
N LEU A 72 5.75 -1.30 -0.26
CA LEU A 72 4.79 -0.20 -0.25
C LEU A 72 5.41 1.13 0.18
N ALA A 73 6.35 1.09 1.13
CA ALA A 73 7.07 2.28 1.58
C ALA A 73 7.99 2.84 0.49
N ASP A 74 8.62 1.98 -0.31
CA ASP A 74 9.49 2.37 -1.42
C ASP A 74 8.71 3.07 -2.54
N GLU A 75 7.47 2.62 -2.81
CA GLU A 75 6.57 3.20 -3.80
C GLU A 75 5.71 4.35 -3.24
N ALA A 76 5.82 4.65 -1.94
CA ALA A 76 4.95 5.60 -1.26
C ALA A 76 5.10 7.02 -1.80
N PRO A 77 4.00 7.70 -2.15
CA PRO A 77 4.00 9.10 -2.51
C PRO A 77 4.44 9.98 -1.32
N GLU A 78 4.89 11.20 -1.62
CA GLU A 78 5.55 12.08 -0.65
C GLU A 78 4.66 12.39 0.57
N ASP A 79 3.35 12.48 0.38
CA ASP A 79 2.37 12.85 1.39
C ASP A 79 2.09 11.77 2.45
N ILE A 80 2.50 10.49 2.21
CA ILE A 80 2.31 9.37 3.15
C ILE A 80 3.63 8.66 3.49
N ARG A 81 4.75 9.14 2.98
CA ARG A 81 6.06 8.50 3.15
C ARG A 81 6.53 8.48 4.60
N ASP A 82 6.19 9.50 5.38
CA ASP A 82 6.57 9.58 6.78
C ASP A 82 5.83 8.54 7.62
N GLU A 83 4.56 8.31 7.36
CA GLU A 83 3.75 7.28 8.01
C GLU A 83 4.28 5.88 7.67
N TRP A 84 4.57 5.61 6.39
CA TRP A 84 5.17 4.33 6.00
C TRP A 84 6.51 4.10 6.67
N ARG A 85 7.37 5.12 6.78
CA ARG A 85 8.64 5.00 7.49
C ARG A 85 8.43 4.64 8.96
N ILE A 86 7.47 5.28 9.64
CA ILE A 86 7.13 4.93 11.02
C ILE A 86 6.71 3.46 11.13
N VAL A 87 5.81 2.99 10.25
CA VAL A 87 5.34 1.60 10.26
C VAL A 87 6.48 0.62 10.05
N VAL A 88 7.27 0.80 8.99
CA VAL A 88 8.39 -0.08 8.66
C VAL A 88 9.43 -0.09 9.76
N ASP A 89 9.85 1.08 10.27
CA ASP A 89 10.85 1.19 11.34
C ASP A 89 10.40 0.45 12.61
N ARG A 90 9.13 0.60 13.01
CA ARG A 90 8.62 -0.04 14.24
C ARG A 90 8.52 -1.56 14.14
N VAL A 91 8.09 -2.06 12.98
CA VAL A 91 8.02 -3.52 12.75
C VAL A 91 9.42 -4.10 12.62
N SER A 92 10.34 -3.40 11.95
CA SER A 92 11.76 -3.78 11.84
C SER A 92 12.46 -3.79 13.19
N ASP A 93 12.25 -2.77 14.05
CA ASP A 93 12.79 -2.75 15.42
C ASP A 93 12.42 -4.02 16.20
N LEU A 94 11.17 -4.49 16.05
CA LEU A 94 10.73 -5.72 16.72
C LEU A 94 11.36 -6.98 16.09
N ARG A 95 11.39 -7.07 14.75
CA ARG A 95 12.07 -8.16 14.02
C ARG A 95 13.52 -8.28 14.47
N ASP A 96 14.27 -7.18 14.45
CA ASP A 96 15.69 -7.15 14.78
C ASP A 96 15.94 -7.57 16.24
N ALA A 97 15.09 -7.12 17.17
CA ALA A 97 15.17 -7.55 18.57
C ALA A 97 14.90 -9.06 18.76
N LEU A 98 14.02 -9.65 17.94
CA LEU A 98 13.75 -11.08 17.94
C LEU A 98 14.91 -11.86 17.32
N ASP A 99 15.44 -11.41 16.17
CA ASP A 99 16.58 -12.02 15.49
C ASP A 99 17.84 -12.02 16.37
N ASP A 100 18.14 -10.90 17.04
CA ASP A 100 19.25 -10.78 18.01
C ASP A 100 19.07 -11.72 19.21
N ALA A 101 17.84 -12.08 19.53
CA ALA A 101 17.53 -13.02 20.59
C ALA A 101 17.50 -14.48 20.10
N GLY A 102 17.65 -14.74 18.80
CA GLY A 102 17.53 -16.05 18.17
C GLY A 102 16.09 -16.58 18.15
N VAL A 103 15.11 -15.68 18.15
CA VAL A 103 13.68 -15.99 18.08
C VAL A 103 13.19 -15.77 16.65
N ASP A 104 12.56 -16.76 16.05
CA ASP A 104 11.98 -16.63 14.73
C ASP A 104 10.78 -15.66 14.75
N PRO A 105 10.86 -14.51 14.04
CA PRO A 105 9.78 -13.52 14.00
C PRO A 105 8.47 -14.08 13.43
N ALA A 106 8.53 -15.05 12.52
CA ALA A 106 7.35 -15.62 11.88
C ALA A 106 6.51 -16.49 12.81
N SER A 107 7.12 -16.96 13.90
CA SER A 107 6.48 -17.82 14.92
C SER A 107 6.40 -17.15 16.31
N TYR A 108 6.79 -15.90 16.41
CA TYR A 108 6.75 -15.16 17.68
C TYR A 108 5.32 -15.06 18.24
N ASP A 109 5.19 -15.43 19.51
CA ASP A 109 3.95 -15.29 20.28
C ASP A 109 4.25 -14.45 21.54
N PRO A 110 3.73 -13.22 21.63
CA PRO A 110 3.98 -12.34 22.77
C PRO A 110 3.43 -12.90 24.10
N GLU A 111 2.40 -13.78 24.03
CA GLU A 111 1.82 -14.42 25.22
C GLU A 111 2.66 -15.60 25.72
N LYS A 112 3.52 -16.15 24.86
CA LYS A 112 4.38 -17.30 25.15
C LYS A 112 5.83 -17.02 24.76
N PRO A 113 6.50 -16.07 25.44
CA PRO A 113 7.87 -15.73 25.11
C PRO A 113 8.77 -16.97 25.27
N PRO A 114 9.76 -17.17 24.38
CA PRO A 114 10.67 -18.30 24.42
C PRO A 114 11.42 -18.38 25.74
N GLU A 115 11.63 -19.63 26.23
CA GLU A 115 12.47 -19.88 27.40
C GLU A 115 13.94 -19.63 27.09
N GLY A 116 14.72 -19.26 28.12
CA GLY A 116 16.18 -19.13 28.00
C GLY A 116 16.67 -17.77 27.56
N LEU A 117 15.79 -16.80 27.21
CA LEU A 117 16.19 -15.44 26.90
C LEU A 117 16.85 -14.75 28.10
N SER A 118 17.94 -13.98 27.85
CA SER A 118 18.53 -13.11 28.86
C SER A 118 17.58 -11.98 29.27
N ALA A 119 17.88 -11.32 30.40
CA ALA A 119 17.09 -10.16 30.84
C ALA A 119 17.14 -9.00 29.82
N ASP A 120 18.30 -8.79 29.18
CA ASP A 120 18.48 -7.72 28.19
C ASP A 120 17.72 -8.04 26.89
N GLN A 121 17.76 -9.28 26.40
CA GLN A 121 16.96 -9.71 25.23
C GLN A 121 15.46 -9.52 25.48
N ARG A 122 14.94 -10.00 26.62
CA ARG A 122 13.54 -9.78 26.98
C ARG A 122 13.18 -8.30 27.07
N LYS A 123 14.09 -7.46 27.57
CA LYS A 123 13.89 -6.01 27.64
C LYS A 123 13.86 -5.38 26.25
N ALA A 124 14.78 -5.76 25.35
CA ALA A 124 14.83 -5.26 23.98
C ALA A 124 13.54 -5.58 23.23
N ILE A 125 13.12 -6.84 23.20
CA ILE A 125 11.87 -7.30 22.57
C ILE A 125 10.67 -6.52 23.13
N ARG A 126 10.55 -6.43 24.47
CA ARG A 126 9.44 -5.69 25.08
C ARG A 126 9.45 -4.21 24.72
N THR A 127 10.62 -3.57 24.65
CA THR A 127 10.73 -2.17 24.29
C THR A 127 10.29 -1.95 22.84
N ALA A 128 10.70 -2.82 21.92
CA ALA A 128 10.27 -2.76 20.52
C ALA A 128 8.75 -3.02 20.40
N ALA A 129 8.20 -4.02 21.07
CA ALA A 129 6.77 -4.30 21.07
C ALA A 129 5.94 -3.14 21.65
N VAL A 130 6.38 -2.50 22.73
CA VAL A 130 5.71 -1.30 23.29
C VAL A 130 5.71 -0.14 22.30
N ARG A 131 6.82 0.07 21.58
CA ARG A 131 6.90 1.10 20.52
C ARG A 131 5.98 0.78 19.36
N LEU A 132 5.91 -0.48 18.93
CA LEU A 132 5.01 -0.92 17.88
C LEU A 132 3.53 -0.70 18.26
N GLY A 133 3.18 -0.89 19.53
CA GLY A 133 1.83 -0.61 20.05
C GLY A 133 1.58 0.84 20.46
N ALA A 134 2.49 1.78 20.21
CA ALA A 134 2.34 3.17 20.60
C ALA A 134 1.34 3.93 19.72
N GLU A 135 0.82 5.04 20.24
CA GLU A 135 -0.21 5.84 19.56
C GLU A 135 0.26 6.42 18.22
N ASP A 136 1.53 6.82 18.12
CA ASP A 136 2.13 7.31 16.88
C ASP A 136 2.17 6.24 15.78
N THR A 137 2.49 5.00 16.14
CA THR A 137 2.46 3.86 15.22
C THR A 137 1.02 3.53 14.78
N ALA A 138 0.08 3.53 15.71
CA ALA A 138 -1.34 3.32 15.40
C ALA A 138 -1.89 4.41 14.47
N ALA A 139 -1.50 5.67 14.70
CA ALA A 139 -1.85 6.80 13.83
C ALA A 139 -1.27 6.64 12.43
N ALA A 140 0.01 6.25 12.31
CA ALA A 140 0.67 6.01 11.04
C ALA A 140 -0.02 4.86 10.26
N LEU A 141 -0.29 3.72 10.92
CA LEU A 141 -1.05 2.62 10.31
C LEU A 141 -2.44 3.06 9.81
N SER A 142 -3.15 3.85 10.61
CA SER A 142 -4.44 4.40 10.21
C SER A 142 -4.31 5.34 9.01
N GLY A 143 -3.25 6.13 8.94
CA GLY A 143 -2.95 7.04 7.85
C GLY A 143 -2.74 6.30 6.53
N VAL A 144 -1.88 5.28 6.50
CA VAL A 144 -1.61 4.49 5.30
C VAL A 144 -2.84 3.70 4.85
N GLU A 145 -3.64 3.15 5.78
CA GLU A 145 -4.90 2.49 5.47
C GLU A 145 -5.94 3.46 4.88
N GLN A 146 -6.02 4.67 5.41
CA GLN A 146 -6.93 5.67 4.91
C GLN A 146 -6.53 6.14 3.52
N GLN A 147 -5.23 6.39 3.31
CA GLN A 147 -4.71 6.85 2.03
C GLN A 147 -4.91 5.80 0.92
N ALA A 148 -4.67 4.52 1.19
CA ALA A 148 -4.97 3.44 0.23
C ALA A 148 -6.45 3.45 -0.19
N ARG A 149 -7.38 3.64 0.74
CA ARG A 149 -8.81 3.75 0.43
C ARG A 149 -9.16 4.99 -0.37
N ASP A 150 -8.54 6.13 -0.02
CA ASP A 150 -8.90 7.43 -0.61
C ASP A 150 -8.27 7.63 -1.98
N VAL A 151 -7.05 7.17 -2.19
CA VAL A 151 -6.29 7.34 -3.44
C VAL A 151 -6.45 6.13 -4.35
N CYS A 152 -6.14 4.93 -3.87
CA CYS A 152 -6.19 3.70 -4.67
C CYS A 152 -7.59 3.07 -4.75
N LYS A 153 -8.59 3.62 -4.04
CA LYS A 153 -9.98 3.10 -4.00
C LYS A 153 -10.08 1.63 -3.57
N THR A 154 -9.07 1.13 -2.87
CA THR A 154 -9.01 -0.24 -2.39
C THR A 154 -8.48 -0.28 -0.94
N PRO A 155 -8.91 -1.25 -0.11
CA PRO A 155 -8.32 -1.39 1.22
C PRO A 155 -6.89 -1.94 1.12
N LEU A 156 -6.05 -1.61 2.10
CA LEU A 156 -4.67 -2.09 2.22
C LEU A 156 -4.61 -3.62 2.48
N SER A 157 -5.66 -4.21 3.03
CA SER A 157 -5.76 -5.66 3.30
C SER A 157 -7.16 -6.19 3.02
N LEU A 158 -7.27 -7.45 2.61
CA LEU A 158 -8.52 -8.18 2.41
C LEU A 158 -8.83 -9.07 3.60
#